data_4d44374e04529a6f719baf15aff85458
#
_entry.id   4d44374e04529a6f719baf15aff85458
#
_cell.length_a   1.000
_cell.length_b   1.000
_cell.length_c   1.000
_cell.angle_alpha   90.00
_cell.angle_beta   90.00
_cell.angle_gamma   90.00
#
_symmetry.space_group_name_H-M   'P 1'
#
loop_
_entity.id
_entity.type
_entity.pdbx_description
1 polymer ?
#
loop_
_entity_poly.entity_id
_entity_poly.type
_entity_poly.pdbx_seq_one_letter_code
_entity_poly.pdbx_strand_id
1 'polypeptide(L)'
;MKSMLNVALPKGRLGEKVYSMFEKAGFECPSIKENNRKLIFENEECGVRYFWAKPSDVAIYVARGAADIGVAGKDILLEYKPDIYELLDLKTGNCRMAVAAPKGFRDDPRRTLKVATKFSNIASTYYASMGREIDISHLNGSIELAPILGLSDVIVDIVETGTTLKENNLEVFETIVPISARLIANKASFKFKSEQIEKIVQSIAEQMQEG
;
A
#
# COMPACT_ATOMS: atom_id res chain seq x y z
N MET A 1 25.34 -18.95 -13.03
CA MET A 1 25.08 -17.71 -12.28
C MET A 1 23.77 -17.91 -11.53
N LYS A 2 23.72 -17.75 -10.21
CA LYS A 2 22.43 -17.72 -9.49
C LYS A 2 21.59 -16.58 -10.06
N SER A 3 20.34 -16.86 -10.42
CA SER A 3 19.39 -15.85 -10.86
C SER A 3 19.14 -14.87 -9.71
N MET A 4 19.47 -13.59 -9.89
CA MET A 4 19.19 -12.57 -8.87
C MET A 4 17.68 -12.34 -8.74
N LEU A 5 17.23 -12.15 -7.51
CA LEU A 5 15.84 -11.79 -7.22
C LEU A 5 15.70 -10.26 -7.18
N ASN A 6 14.87 -9.71 -8.04
CA ASN A 6 14.60 -8.28 -8.11
C ASN A 6 13.49 -7.90 -7.11
N VAL A 7 13.79 -6.99 -6.18
CA VAL A 7 12.90 -6.59 -5.09
C VAL A 7 12.57 -5.10 -5.18
N ALA A 8 11.32 -4.77 -5.39
CA ALA A 8 10.83 -3.39 -5.39
C ALA A 8 10.35 -2.99 -3.98
N LEU A 9 10.96 -1.95 -3.41
CA LEU A 9 10.61 -1.41 -2.09
C LEU A 9 10.00 -0.01 -2.21
N PRO A 10 8.98 0.32 -1.41
CA PRO A 10 8.41 1.67 -1.39
C PRO A 10 9.40 2.66 -0.77
N LYS A 11 9.58 3.84 -1.37
CA LYS A 11 10.37 4.92 -0.76
C LYS A 11 9.74 5.41 0.55
N GLY A 12 10.59 5.78 1.52
CA GLY A 12 10.21 6.39 2.80
C GLY A 12 10.18 5.39 3.94
N ARG A 13 9.65 5.81 5.10
CA ARG A 13 9.70 5.10 6.38
C ARG A 13 9.24 3.64 6.30
N LEU A 14 8.19 3.37 5.53
CA LEU A 14 7.70 2.00 5.35
C LEU A 14 8.75 1.12 4.68
N GLY A 15 9.37 1.61 3.61
CA GLY A 15 10.39 0.86 2.89
C GLY A 15 11.63 0.57 3.71
N GLU A 16 12.09 1.54 4.50
CA GLU A 16 13.23 1.36 5.42
C GLU A 16 12.93 0.29 6.47
N LYS A 17 11.72 0.33 7.05
CA LYS A 17 11.27 -0.69 8.01
C LYS A 17 11.19 -2.08 7.36
N VAL A 18 10.64 -2.16 6.16
CA VAL A 18 10.52 -3.41 5.42
C VAL A 18 11.91 -3.93 5.01
N TYR A 19 12.80 -3.06 4.52
CA TYR A 19 14.17 -3.46 4.20
C TYR A 19 14.86 -4.08 5.42
N SER A 20 14.68 -3.52 6.62
CA SER A 20 15.22 -4.10 7.86
C SER A 20 14.70 -5.54 8.12
N MET A 21 13.47 -5.86 7.70
CA MET A 21 12.95 -7.24 7.79
C MET A 21 13.69 -8.17 6.82
N PHE A 22 13.91 -7.73 5.58
CA PHE A 22 14.69 -8.49 4.60
C PHE A 22 16.14 -8.69 5.05
N GLU A 23 16.78 -7.66 5.58
CA GLU A 23 18.14 -7.72 6.11
C GLU A 23 18.27 -8.76 7.23
N LYS A 24 17.37 -8.73 8.21
CA LYS A 24 17.32 -9.71 9.31
C LYS A 24 17.02 -11.12 8.81
N ALA A 25 16.29 -11.27 7.71
CA ALA A 25 16.02 -12.54 7.06
C ALA A 25 17.20 -13.09 6.25
N GLY A 26 18.36 -12.41 6.26
CA GLY A 26 19.58 -12.84 5.55
C GLY A 26 19.62 -12.41 4.08
N PHE A 27 18.80 -11.41 3.68
CA PHE A 27 18.79 -10.83 2.32
C PHE A 27 19.31 -9.40 2.36
N GLU A 28 20.45 -9.21 2.99
CA GLU A 28 21.08 -7.90 3.17
C GLU A 28 21.67 -7.35 1.88
N CYS A 29 21.69 -6.03 1.76
CA CYS A 29 22.36 -5.29 0.70
C CYS A 29 22.90 -3.96 1.27
N PRO A 30 24.10 -3.94 1.86
CA PRO A 30 24.61 -2.77 2.58
C PRO A 30 24.63 -1.49 1.77
N SER A 31 24.86 -1.59 0.46
CA SER A 31 24.92 -0.43 -0.44
C SER A 31 23.60 0.35 -0.54
N ILE A 32 22.45 -0.25 -0.16
CA ILE A 32 21.14 0.44 -0.16
C ILE A 32 21.03 1.52 0.93
N LYS A 33 21.87 1.42 1.99
CA LYS A 33 21.94 2.37 3.11
C LYS A 33 22.87 3.55 2.83
N GLU A 34 23.66 3.48 1.75
CA GLU A 34 24.59 4.54 1.40
C GLU A 34 23.84 5.78 0.88
N ASN A 35 24.29 6.96 1.29
CA ASN A 35 23.77 8.21 0.78
C ASN A 35 24.34 8.50 -0.62
N ASN A 36 23.72 7.92 -1.64
CA ASN A 36 24.10 8.09 -3.04
C ASN A 36 22.88 8.26 -3.95
N ARG A 37 23.11 8.47 -5.25
CA ARG A 37 22.05 8.63 -6.26
C ARG A 37 21.81 7.36 -7.09
N LYS A 38 22.32 6.21 -6.66
CA LYS A 38 22.07 4.94 -7.34
C LYS A 38 20.58 4.60 -7.27
N LEU A 39 20.09 3.97 -8.30
CA LEU A 39 18.70 3.52 -8.38
C LEU A 39 18.58 2.02 -8.09
N ILE A 40 19.66 1.27 -8.28
CA ILE A 40 19.72 -0.19 -8.14
C ILE A 40 20.85 -0.51 -7.17
N PHE A 41 20.58 -1.45 -6.27
CA PHE A 41 21.49 -1.92 -5.23
C PHE A 41 21.53 -3.44 -5.28
N GLU A 42 22.72 -4.02 -5.34
CA GLU A 42 22.92 -5.44 -5.57
C GLU A 42 23.79 -6.06 -4.49
N ASN A 43 23.44 -7.28 -4.11
CA ASN A 43 24.28 -8.18 -3.34
C ASN A 43 24.26 -9.55 -4.00
N GLU A 44 25.35 -9.90 -4.71
CA GLU A 44 25.47 -11.15 -5.44
C GLU A 44 25.57 -12.37 -4.50
N GLU A 45 26.14 -12.21 -3.30
CA GLU A 45 26.26 -13.29 -2.31
C GLU A 45 24.88 -13.74 -1.83
N CYS A 46 23.99 -12.77 -1.52
CA CYS A 46 22.63 -13.04 -1.13
C CYS A 46 21.70 -13.30 -2.35
N GLY A 47 22.15 -13.01 -3.56
CA GLY A 47 21.39 -13.18 -4.79
C GLY A 47 20.19 -12.24 -4.91
N VAL A 48 20.31 -11.00 -4.39
CA VAL A 48 19.23 -10.01 -4.38
C VAL A 48 19.64 -8.70 -5.03
N ARG A 49 18.65 -8.08 -5.66
CA ARG A 49 18.75 -6.75 -6.26
C ARG A 49 17.57 -5.92 -5.79
N TYR A 50 17.82 -4.80 -5.14
CA TYR A 50 16.81 -3.88 -4.64
C TYR A 50 16.73 -2.62 -5.46
N PHE A 51 15.54 -2.01 -5.51
CA PHE A 51 15.37 -0.65 -5.95
C PHE A 51 14.20 0.03 -5.21
N TRP A 52 14.30 1.36 -5.07
CA TRP A 52 13.26 2.18 -4.47
C TRP A 52 12.29 2.68 -5.52
N ALA A 53 10.99 2.51 -5.29
CA ALA A 53 9.92 3.05 -6.11
C ALA A 53 8.95 3.90 -5.29
N LYS A 54 8.13 4.72 -5.95
CA LYS A 54 6.98 5.33 -5.26
C LYS A 54 6.07 4.22 -4.75
N PRO A 55 5.44 4.37 -3.55
CA PRO A 55 4.53 3.35 -3.01
C PRO A 55 3.44 2.91 -4.00
N SER A 56 2.88 3.84 -4.78
CA SER A 56 1.87 3.55 -5.82
C SER A 56 2.41 2.71 -6.98
N ASP A 57 3.71 2.74 -7.24
CA ASP A 57 4.30 2.18 -8.45
C ASP A 57 4.87 0.77 -8.22
N VAL A 58 5.14 0.39 -6.96
CA VAL A 58 5.72 -0.92 -6.63
C VAL A 58 4.92 -2.07 -7.25
N ALA A 59 3.59 -2.05 -7.08
CA ALA A 59 2.72 -3.10 -7.62
C ALA A 59 2.77 -3.16 -9.16
N ILE A 60 3.02 -2.03 -9.84
CA ILE A 60 3.18 -1.98 -11.30
C ILE A 60 4.46 -2.68 -11.71
N TYR A 61 5.60 -2.39 -11.04
CA TYR A 61 6.87 -3.06 -11.32
C TYR A 61 6.78 -4.57 -11.15
N VAL A 62 6.09 -5.02 -10.07
CA VAL A 62 5.86 -6.45 -9.83
C VAL A 62 4.93 -7.06 -10.88
N ALA A 63 3.79 -6.44 -11.18
CA ALA A 63 2.84 -6.94 -12.17
C ALA A 63 3.45 -7.06 -13.57
N ARG A 64 4.35 -6.13 -13.94
CA ARG A 64 5.03 -6.12 -15.23
C ARG A 64 6.31 -7.00 -15.28
N GLY A 65 6.68 -7.65 -14.18
CA GLY A 65 7.86 -8.52 -14.11
C GLY A 65 9.21 -7.80 -14.09
N ALA A 66 9.22 -6.48 -13.90
CA ALA A 66 10.45 -5.72 -13.66
C ALA A 66 11.00 -5.96 -12.24
N ALA A 67 10.13 -6.30 -11.30
CA ALA A 67 10.46 -6.88 -10.01
C ALA A 67 9.84 -8.29 -9.90
N ASP A 68 10.58 -9.20 -9.26
CA ASP A 68 10.08 -10.54 -8.95
C ASP A 68 9.12 -10.50 -7.76
N ILE A 69 9.52 -9.72 -6.74
CA ILE A 69 8.72 -9.45 -5.54
C ILE A 69 8.76 -7.97 -5.19
N GLY A 70 7.88 -7.55 -4.31
CA GLY A 70 7.88 -6.18 -3.80
C GLY A 70 6.97 -6.02 -2.59
N VAL A 71 6.93 -4.80 -2.04
CA VAL A 71 6.03 -4.49 -0.91
C VAL A 71 5.15 -3.30 -1.26
N ALA A 72 3.84 -3.52 -1.18
CA ALA A 72 2.83 -2.51 -1.44
C ALA A 72 1.79 -2.48 -0.31
N GLY A 73 1.17 -1.34 -0.10
CA GLY A 73 0.05 -1.21 0.82
C GLY A 73 -1.19 -1.95 0.30
N LYS A 74 -2.00 -2.49 1.21
CA LYS A 74 -3.27 -3.15 0.86
C LYS A 74 -4.23 -2.21 0.11
N ASP A 75 -4.17 -0.90 0.37
CA ASP A 75 -4.89 0.15 -0.34
C ASP A 75 -4.59 0.14 -1.85
N ILE A 76 -3.32 0.04 -2.22
CA ILE A 76 -2.88 -0.05 -3.63
C ILE A 76 -3.41 -1.31 -4.29
N LEU A 77 -3.38 -2.44 -3.59
CA LEU A 77 -3.89 -3.72 -4.12
C LEU A 77 -5.41 -3.68 -4.33
N LEU A 78 -6.14 -3.06 -3.42
CA LEU A 78 -7.60 -2.91 -3.51
C LEU A 78 -8.00 -1.91 -4.60
N GLU A 79 -7.27 -0.79 -4.72
CA GLU A 79 -7.57 0.25 -5.71
C GLU A 79 -7.28 -0.21 -7.14
N TYR A 80 -6.09 -0.77 -7.38
CA TYR A 80 -5.63 -1.06 -8.75
C TYR A 80 -5.84 -2.51 -9.17
N LYS A 81 -6.10 -3.44 -8.23
CA LYS A 81 -6.32 -4.88 -8.48
C LYS A 81 -5.30 -5.48 -9.45
N PRO A 82 -3.98 -5.28 -9.19
CA PRO A 82 -2.94 -5.77 -10.09
C PRO A 82 -2.96 -7.31 -10.17
N ASP A 83 -2.55 -7.85 -11.33
CA ASP A 83 -2.47 -9.31 -11.54
C ASP A 83 -1.17 -9.89 -10.94
N ILE A 84 -1.15 -10.08 -9.63
CA ILE A 84 -0.03 -10.54 -8.82
C ILE A 84 -0.49 -11.53 -7.75
N TYR A 85 0.48 -12.15 -7.05
CA TYR A 85 0.21 -12.87 -5.81
C TYR A 85 0.46 -11.97 -4.60
N GLU A 86 -0.47 -11.98 -3.64
CA GLU A 86 -0.29 -11.46 -2.30
C GLU A 86 0.18 -12.61 -1.41
N LEU A 87 1.43 -12.56 -0.92
CA LEU A 87 2.07 -13.68 -0.25
C LEU A 87 1.99 -13.60 1.28
N LEU A 88 2.21 -12.42 1.85
CA LEU A 88 2.29 -12.23 3.30
C LEU A 88 1.79 -10.85 3.73
N ASP A 89 1.03 -10.80 4.81
CA ASP A 89 0.72 -9.57 5.53
C ASP A 89 1.87 -9.25 6.50
N LEU A 90 2.62 -8.20 6.22
CA LEU A 90 3.80 -7.81 7.01
C LEU A 90 3.45 -7.15 8.35
N LYS A 91 2.17 -6.97 8.67
CA LYS A 91 1.68 -6.39 9.94
C LYS A 91 2.35 -5.04 10.28
N THR A 92 2.76 -4.29 9.28
CA THR A 92 3.42 -2.98 9.42
C THR A 92 2.77 -1.95 8.51
N GLY A 93 2.96 -0.66 8.81
CA GLY A 93 2.26 0.41 8.10
C GLY A 93 0.74 0.37 8.33
N ASN A 94 0.34 -0.05 9.54
CA ASN A 94 -1.07 -0.24 9.89
C ASN A 94 -1.82 1.09 9.87
N CYS A 95 -2.88 1.13 9.12
CA CYS A 95 -3.85 2.21 9.02
C CYS A 95 -5.21 1.63 8.62
N ARG A 96 -6.16 2.46 8.26
CA ARG A 96 -7.46 2.01 7.75
C ARG A 96 -7.93 2.88 6.62
N MET A 97 -8.61 2.29 5.65
CA MET A 97 -9.46 3.02 4.71
C MET A 97 -10.75 3.38 5.41
N ALA A 98 -11.12 4.66 5.40
CA ALA A 98 -12.30 5.12 6.12
C ALA A 98 -13.08 6.17 5.34
N VAL A 99 -14.37 6.27 5.62
CA VAL A 99 -15.20 7.42 5.29
C VAL A 99 -15.01 8.44 6.40
N ALA A 100 -14.69 9.68 6.05
CA ALA A 100 -14.69 10.81 6.99
C ALA A 100 -15.58 11.94 6.47
N ALA A 101 -16.17 12.66 7.40
CA ALA A 101 -17.14 13.71 7.12
C ALA A 101 -16.96 14.89 8.09
N PRO A 102 -17.50 16.07 7.77
CA PRO A 102 -17.62 17.15 8.73
C PRO A 102 -18.35 16.71 9.99
N LYS A 103 -17.89 17.18 11.13
CA LYS A 103 -18.50 16.84 12.42
C LYS A 103 -20.00 17.13 12.43
N GLY A 104 -20.78 16.13 12.82
CA GLY A 104 -22.24 16.22 12.82
C GLY A 104 -22.90 15.99 11.47
N PHE A 105 -22.16 15.53 10.46
CA PHE A 105 -22.71 15.12 9.17
C PHE A 105 -23.82 14.07 9.33
N ARG A 106 -24.90 14.23 8.51
CA ARG A 106 -25.98 13.25 8.40
C ARG A 106 -26.21 12.95 6.94
N ASP A 107 -26.08 11.67 6.55
CA ASP A 107 -26.36 11.25 5.19
C ASP A 107 -27.89 11.32 4.90
N ASP A 108 -28.23 11.85 3.73
CA ASP A 108 -29.59 11.75 3.19
C ASP A 108 -29.60 10.77 2.02
N PRO A 109 -30.12 9.55 2.18
CA PRO A 109 -30.08 8.52 1.15
C PRO A 109 -30.92 8.86 -0.09
N ARG A 110 -31.75 9.89 -0.05
CA ARG A 110 -32.59 10.31 -1.18
C ARG A 110 -31.84 11.14 -2.23
N ARG A 111 -30.64 11.62 -1.91
CA ARG A 111 -29.79 12.39 -2.83
C ARG A 111 -28.49 11.68 -3.10
N THR A 112 -27.91 11.88 -4.29
CA THR A 112 -26.57 11.37 -4.63
C THR A 112 -25.53 11.94 -3.66
N LEU A 113 -24.74 11.06 -3.02
CA LEU A 113 -23.70 11.44 -2.07
C LEU A 113 -22.44 11.85 -2.83
N LYS A 114 -21.93 13.05 -2.57
CA LYS A 114 -20.66 13.53 -3.14
C LYS A 114 -19.49 13.04 -2.34
N VAL A 115 -18.57 12.30 -2.98
CA VAL A 115 -17.40 11.66 -2.37
C VAL A 115 -16.13 12.19 -3.00
N ALA A 116 -15.22 12.78 -2.24
CA ALA A 116 -13.88 13.08 -2.73
C ALA A 116 -12.89 12.00 -2.26
N THR A 117 -12.04 11.53 -3.16
CA THR A 117 -11.10 10.46 -2.85
C THR A 117 -9.96 10.36 -3.86
N LYS A 118 -8.84 9.81 -3.44
CA LYS A 118 -7.79 9.28 -4.32
C LYS A 118 -8.06 7.82 -4.72
N PHE A 119 -8.96 7.14 -4.02
CA PHE A 119 -9.24 5.71 -4.11
C PHE A 119 -10.64 5.47 -4.70
N SER A 120 -10.80 5.82 -5.98
CA SER A 120 -12.11 5.80 -6.65
C SER A 120 -12.71 4.40 -6.75
N ASN A 121 -11.87 3.38 -7.00
CA ASN A 121 -12.34 2.00 -7.10
C ASN A 121 -12.76 1.42 -5.74
N ILE A 122 -12.03 1.75 -4.68
CA ILE A 122 -12.39 1.35 -3.32
C ILE A 122 -13.73 2.01 -2.94
N ALA A 123 -13.84 3.33 -3.13
CA ALA A 123 -15.08 4.06 -2.83
C ALA A 123 -16.27 3.52 -3.61
N SER A 124 -16.13 3.34 -4.93
CA SER A 124 -17.19 2.77 -5.79
C SER A 124 -17.61 1.38 -5.33
N THR A 125 -16.64 0.49 -5.03
CA THR A 125 -16.94 -0.88 -4.60
C THR A 125 -17.66 -0.89 -3.25
N TYR A 126 -17.22 -0.05 -2.31
CA TYR A 126 -17.81 0.08 -0.99
C TYR A 126 -19.27 0.55 -1.07
N TYR A 127 -19.54 1.68 -1.71
CA TYR A 127 -20.89 2.23 -1.82
C TYR A 127 -21.83 1.40 -2.70
N ALA A 128 -21.29 0.76 -3.76
CA ALA A 128 -22.07 -0.17 -4.57
C ALA A 128 -22.55 -1.39 -3.75
N SER A 129 -21.74 -1.89 -2.79
CA SER A 129 -22.15 -3.00 -1.92
C SER A 129 -23.34 -2.67 -1.02
N MET A 130 -23.57 -1.38 -0.76
CA MET A 130 -24.70 -0.88 0.04
C MET A 130 -25.87 -0.36 -0.84
N GLY A 131 -25.75 -0.45 -2.17
CA GLY A 131 -26.72 0.12 -3.11
C GLY A 131 -26.81 1.65 -3.03
N ARG A 132 -25.77 2.33 -2.56
CA ARG A 132 -25.72 3.78 -2.38
C ARG A 132 -25.18 4.47 -3.64
N GLU A 133 -25.95 5.37 -4.23
CA GLU A 133 -25.52 6.19 -5.36
C GLU A 133 -24.57 7.30 -4.90
N ILE A 134 -23.44 7.44 -5.60
CA ILE A 134 -22.39 8.41 -5.29
C ILE A 134 -21.93 9.17 -6.54
N ASP A 135 -21.43 10.39 -6.32
CA ASP A 135 -20.72 11.21 -7.30
C ASP A 135 -19.29 11.40 -6.82
N ILE A 136 -18.30 10.88 -7.59
CA ILE A 136 -16.89 10.84 -7.17
C ILE A 136 -16.12 11.99 -7.79
N SER A 137 -15.52 12.81 -6.93
CA SER A 137 -14.45 13.75 -7.26
C SER A 137 -13.08 13.12 -6.97
N HIS A 138 -12.36 12.71 -8.03
CA HIS A 138 -11.01 12.17 -7.87
C HIS A 138 -10.00 13.28 -7.59
N LEU A 139 -9.27 13.18 -6.47
CA LEU A 139 -8.20 14.10 -6.06
C LEU A 139 -6.91 13.33 -5.77
N ASN A 140 -5.75 13.96 -5.99
CA ASN A 140 -4.45 13.31 -5.81
C ASN A 140 -3.84 13.50 -4.40
N GLY A 141 -4.35 14.43 -3.61
CA GLY A 141 -3.87 14.73 -2.25
C GLY A 141 -4.66 15.85 -1.62
N SER A 142 -4.41 16.11 -0.34
CA SER A 142 -5.15 17.10 0.49
C SER A 142 -6.67 16.92 0.36
N ILE A 143 -7.10 15.69 0.45
CA ILE A 143 -8.50 15.28 0.21
C ILE A 143 -9.45 15.97 1.20
N GLU A 144 -8.96 16.29 2.40
CA GLU A 144 -9.69 16.97 3.47
C GLU A 144 -10.20 18.37 3.07
N LEU A 145 -9.59 19.00 2.06
CA LEU A 145 -10.06 20.29 1.55
C LEU A 145 -11.43 20.20 0.86
N ALA A 146 -11.76 19.05 0.29
CA ALA A 146 -12.97 18.91 -0.50
C ALA A 146 -14.26 19.18 0.29
N PRO A 147 -14.52 18.58 1.45
CA PRO A 147 -15.70 18.91 2.25
C PRO A 147 -15.64 20.31 2.84
N ILE A 148 -14.47 20.85 3.19
CA ILE A 148 -14.30 22.20 3.72
C ILE A 148 -14.72 23.26 2.68
N LEU A 149 -14.40 23.02 1.42
CA LEU A 149 -14.73 23.90 0.30
C LEU A 149 -16.09 23.59 -0.34
N GLY A 150 -16.86 22.63 0.19
CA GLY A 150 -18.17 22.26 -0.32
C GLY A 150 -18.15 21.47 -1.64
N LEU A 151 -17.00 20.91 -2.03
CA LEU A 151 -16.86 20.07 -3.22
C LEU A 151 -17.46 18.67 -3.00
N SER A 152 -17.38 18.15 -1.78
CA SER A 152 -17.93 16.85 -1.42
C SER A 152 -18.63 16.88 -0.07
N ASP A 153 -19.50 15.90 0.17
CA ASP A 153 -20.18 15.69 1.46
C ASP A 153 -19.25 14.91 2.42
N VAL A 154 -18.54 13.93 1.87
CA VAL A 154 -17.61 13.04 2.61
C VAL A 154 -16.33 12.84 1.82
N ILE A 155 -15.34 12.26 2.49
CA ILE A 155 -14.12 11.76 1.85
C ILE A 155 -13.96 10.26 2.13
N VAL A 156 -13.28 9.56 1.21
CA VAL A 156 -12.76 8.21 1.43
C VAL A 156 -11.25 8.28 1.33
N ASP A 157 -10.56 8.06 2.44
CA ASP A 157 -9.11 8.16 2.49
C ASP A 157 -8.49 7.25 3.57
N ILE A 158 -7.17 7.17 3.56
CA ILE A 158 -6.37 6.46 4.56
C ILE A 158 -6.32 7.28 5.84
N VAL A 159 -6.63 6.64 6.96
CA VAL A 159 -6.56 7.22 8.30
C VAL A 159 -5.63 6.39 9.16
N GLU A 160 -4.51 6.97 9.57
CA GLU A 160 -3.57 6.37 10.53
C GLU A 160 -4.00 6.77 11.96
N THR A 161 -3.74 8.01 12.37
CA THR A 161 -4.08 8.52 13.71
C THR A 161 -5.36 9.35 13.75
N GLY A 162 -5.77 9.89 12.62
CA GLY A 162 -6.90 10.80 12.50
C GLY A 162 -6.62 12.25 12.95
N THR A 163 -5.37 12.60 13.22
CA THR A 163 -4.99 13.96 13.66
C THR A 163 -5.37 15.01 12.61
N THR A 164 -5.01 14.79 11.34
CA THR A 164 -5.35 15.71 10.24
C THR A 164 -6.86 15.93 10.13
N LEU A 165 -7.66 14.88 10.28
CA LEU A 165 -9.12 14.99 10.25
C LEU A 165 -9.62 15.90 11.39
N LYS A 166 -9.15 15.68 12.61
CA LYS A 166 -9.55 16.45 13.80
C LYS A 166 -9.18 17.93 13.68
N GLU A 167 -7.98 18.24 13.19
CA GLU A 167 -7.52 19.60 12.98
C GLU A 167 -8.35 20.37 11.94
N ASN A 168 -9.02 19.63 11.04
CA ASN A 168 -9.88 20.19 9.99
C ASN A 168 -11.38 20.01 10.26
N ASN A 169 -11.79 19.77 11.51
CA ASN A 169 -13.19 19.55 11.92
C ASN A 169 -13.89 18.41 11.18
N LEU A 170 -13.12 17.40 10.77
CA LEU A 170 -13.61 16.16 10.21
C LEU A 170 -13.51 15.04 11.25
N GLU A 171 -14.38 14.06 11.14
CA GLU A 171 -14.35 12.85 11.96
C GLU A 171 -14.54 11.60 11.11
N VAL A 172 -14.00 10.48 11.57
CA VAL A 172 -14.24 9.18 10.93
C VAL A 172 -15.70 8.83 11.15
N PHE A 173 -16.42 8.71 10.05
CA PHE A 173 -17.83 8.32 10.01
C PHE A 173 -17.96 6.79 10.01
N GLU A 174 -17.13 6.13 9.19
CA GLU A 174 -17.14 4.67 9.06
C GLU A 174 -15.77 4.13 8.62
N THR A 175 -15.43 2.93 9.08
CA THR A 175 -14.20 2.23 8.64
C THR A 175 -14.57 1.20 7.57
N ILE A 176 -13.93 1.30 6.41
CA ILE A 176 -14.17 0.41 5.26
C ILE A 176 -13.37 -0.88 5.41
N VAL A 177 -12.04 -0.77 5.60
CA VAL A 177 -11.14 -1.92 5.68
C VAL A 177 -9.82 -1.57 6.38
N PRO A 178 -9.25 -2.47 7.19
CA PRO A 178 -7.89 -2.31 7.70
C PRO A 178 -6.87 -2.44 6.57
N ILE A 179 -5.81 -1.63 6.66
CA ILE A 179 -4.72 -1.56 5.70
C ILE A 179 -3.40 -1.88 6.39
N SER A 180 -2.57 -2.69 5.75
CA SER A 180 -1.18 -2.97 6.13
C SER A 180 -0.34 -3.23 4.89
N ALA A 181 0.98 -3.24 5.04
CA ALA A 181 1.90 -3.59 3.97
C ALA A 181 1.84 -5.08 3.64
N ARG A 182 1.90 -5.40 2.34
CA ARG A 182 1.82 -6.77 1.82
C ARG A 182 3.07 -7.08 1.01
N LEU A 183 3.66 -8.25 1.27
CA LEU A 183 4.65 -8.84 0.38
C LEU A 183 3.90 -9.42 -0.82
N ILE A 184 4.30 -9.01 -2.02
CA ILE A 184 3.65 -9.37 -3.27
C ILE A 184 4.66 -9.97 -4.25
N ALA A 185 4.18 -10.82 -5.16
CA ALA A 185 5.03 -11.44 -6.18
C ALA A 185 4.42 -11.40 -7.57
N ASN A 186 5.29 -11.28 -8.57
CA ASN A 186 4.94 -11.52 -9.95
C ASN A 186 4.60 -13.01 -10.15
N LYS A 187 3.51 -13.33 -10.83
CA LYS A 187 3.01 -14.70 -11.00
C LYS A 187 4.00 -15.60 -11.76
N ALA A 188 4.65 -15.07 -12.79
CA ALA A 188 5.64 -15.83 -13.54
C ALA A 188 6.92 -16.04 -12.71
N SER A 189 7.41 -14.99 -12.05
CA SER A 189 8.56 -15.10 -11.17
C SER A 189 8.32 -16.08 -10.02
N PHE A 190 7.13 -16.08 -9.43
CA PHE A 190 6.75 -17.04 -8.39
C PHE A 190 6.85 -18.47 -8.90
N LYS A 191 6.45 -18.73 -10.15
CA LYS A 191 6.57 -20.06 -10.76
C LYS A 191 8.02 -20.50 -10.99
N PHE A 192 8.88 -19.59 -11.46
CA PHE A 192 10.25 -19.94 -11.87
C PHE A 192 11.30 -19.74 -10.78
N LYS A 193 11.01 -18.98 -9.73
CA LYS A 193 11.90 -18.65 -8.60
C LYS A 193 11.23 -18.99 -7.25
N SER A 194 10.30 -19.98 -7.23
CA SER A 194 9.50 -20.33 -6.04
C SER A 194 10.37 -20.57 -4.82
N GLU A 195 11.42 -21.37 -4.96
CA GLU A 195 12.34 -21.73 -3.84
C GLU A 195 12.96 -20.47 -3.17
N GLN A 196 13.40 -19.50 -3.98
CA GLN A 196 13.98 -18.25 -3.44
C GLN A 196 12.91 -17.37 -2.79
N ILE A 197 11.74 -17.26 -3.41
CA ILE A 197 10.64 -16.45 -2.91
C ILE A 197 10.07 -17.04 -1.62
N GLU A 198 9.82 -18.35 -1.58
CA GLU A 198 9.31 -19.07 -0.40
C GLU A 198 10.28 -18.98 0.78
N LYS A 199 11.59 -19.06 0.53
CA LYS A 199 12.59 -18.86 1.56
C LYS A 199 12.49 -17.47 2.20
N ILE A 200 12.30 -16.41 1.39
CA ILE A 200 12.11 -15.05 1.90
C ILE A 200 10.81 -14.96 2.72
N VAL A 201 9.71 -15.47 2.18
CA VAL A 201 8.41 -15.48 2.86
C VAL A 201 8.51 -16.15 4.23
N GLN A 202 9.12 -17.34 4.27
CA GLN A 202 9.27 -18.11 5.49
C GLN A 202 10.16 -17.38 6.51
N SER A 203 11.34 -16.91 6.09
CA SER A 203 12.27 -16.20 6.99
C SER A 203 11.67 -14.91 7.58
N ILE A 204 10.88 -14.16 6.78
CA ILE A 204 10.18 -12.98 7.28
C ILE A 204 9.03 -13.38 8.22
N ALA A 205 8.28 -14.44 7.89
CA ALA A 205 7.16 -14.90 8.72
C ALA A 205 7.64 -15.39 10.10
N GLU A 206 8.76 -16.12 10.15
CA GLU A 206 9.39 -16.58 11.41
C GLU A 206 9.79 -15.40 12.30
N GLN A 207 10.46 -14.38 11.75
CA GLN A 207 10.82 -13.16 12.51
C GLN A 207 9.58 -12.43 13.07
N MET A 208 8.47 -12.46 12.36
CA MET A 208 7.24 -11.79 12.82
C MET A 208 6.55 -12.54 13.97
N GLN A 209 6.88 -13.81 14.21
CA GLN A 209 6.37 -14.60 15.33
C GLN A 209 7.24 -14.45 16.59
N GLU A 210 8.51 -14.10 16.43
CA GLU A 210 9.47 -13.96 17.51
C GLU A 210 9.50 -12.55 18.15
N GLY A 211 8.88 -11.54 17.56
CA GLY A 211 8.86 -10.12 17.97
C GLY A 211 7.50 -9.62 18.33
#